data_662d96059a99e8bd768d7ee37269fa18
#
_entry.id   662d96059a99e8bd768d7ee37269fa18
#
_cell.length_a   1.000
_cell.length_b   1.000
_cell.length_c   1.000
_cell.angle_alpha   90.00
_cell.angle_beta   90.00
_cell.angle_gamma   90.00
#
_symmetry.space_group_name_H-M   'P 1'
#
loop_
_entity.id
_entity.type
_entity.pdbx_description
1 polymer ?
#
loop_
_entity_poly.entity_id
_entity_poly.type
_entity_poly.pdbx_seq_one_letter_code
_entity_poly.pdbx_strand_id
1 'polypeptide(L)'
;MRRGPWLAVVALLLGPGCSVLPSARSDAPTLHVLDAGPAAVAAPARRALVLAVGTPRAAAALDSAAMLYVQQEHALERYATHRWADAPARLIAPLLMRTLDDTGAFSAVVPANGLPADLRLDTELLQLRQSFLVRPSRTELALRLQLVDLAARRVLATRYIEVDESAPTDDAPGGVAAANAALARALAQAATWCIEQTAAPVPARPAQPQ
;
A
#
# COMPACT_ATOMS: atom_id res chain seq x y z
N MET A 1 89.64 12.30 9.70
CA MET A 1 88.38 13.02 9.59
C MET A 1 87.29 11.98 9.28
N ARG A 2 86.50 11.67 10.31
CA ARG A 2 85.48 10.59 10.29
C ARG A 2 84.12 11.16 9.91
N ARG A 3 83.55 10.70 8.81
CA ARG A 3 82.16 11.00 8.43
C ARG A 3 81.28 9.86 8.96
N GLY A 4 80.41 10.22 9.90
CA GLY A 4 79.51 9.26 10.55
C GLY A 4 78.32 8.81 9.68
N PRO A 5 77.76 7.64 10.00
CA PRO A 5 76.66 7.03 9.28
C PRO A 5 75.33 7.49 9.90
N TRP A 6 74.73 8.59 9.38
CA TRP A 6 73.45 9.09 9.89
C TRP A 6 72.35 9.09 8.81
N LEU A 7 72.43 8.22 7.81
CA LEU A 7 71.47 8.20 6.70
C LEU A 7 70.66 6.86 6.60
N ALA A 8 70.65 6.01 7.64
CA ALA A 8 70.01 4.69 7.57
C ALA A 8 68.77 4.47 8.42
N VAL A 9 68.13 5.53 8.97
CA VAL A 9 66.98 5.36 9.93
C VAL A 9 65.63 5.91 9.42
N VAL A 10 65.56 6.50 8.22
CA VAL A 10 64.28 7.14 7.75
C VAL A 10 63.47 6.25 6.80
N ALA A 11 63.90 5.04 6.43
CA ALA A 11 63.26 4.19 5.41
C ALA A 11 62.29 3.10 5.96
N LEU A 12 61.83 3.14 7.23
CA LEU A 12 61.09 2.03 7.82
C LEU A 12 59.64 2.43 8.31
N LEU A 13 59.02 3.48 7.79
CA LEU A 13 57.66 3.90 8.20
C LEU A 13 56.62 3.99 7.07
N LEU A 14 56.88 3.37 5.91
CA LEU A 14 55.90 3.23 4.84
C LEU A 14 55.37 1.80 4.78
N GLY A 15 54.81 1.28 5.90
CA GLY A 15 54.01 0.07 5.87
C GLY A 15 52.73 0.32 5.08
N PRO A 16 52.33 -0.55 4.14
CA PRO A 16 51.02 -0.46 3.51
C PRO A 16 49.96 -0.76 4.59
N GLY A 17 49.37 0.28 5.12
CA GLY A 17 48.19 0.15 5.98
C GLY A 17 47.02 -0.37 5.13
N CYS A 18 46.89 -1.70 5.03
CA CYS A 18 45.60 -2.28 4.60
C CYS A 18 44.56 -1.92 5.63
N SER A 19 43.84 -0.83 5.39
CA SER A 19 42.58 -0.56 6.11
C SER A 19 41.59 -1.65 5.69
N VAL A 20 41.52 -2.74 6.47
CA VAL A 20 40.39 -3.66 6.43
C VAL A 20 39.19 -2.88 6.96
N LEU A 21 38.51 -2.13 6.08
CA LEU A 21 37.18 -1.67 6.37
C LEU A 21 36.32 -2.93 6.54
N PRO A 22 35.69 -3.15 7.72
CA PRO A 22 34.70 -4.19 7.83
C PRO A 22 33.63 -3.90 6.78
N SER A 23 33.47 -4.80 5.81
CA SER A 23 32.32 -4.76 4.92
C SER A 23 31.09 -4.79 5.83
N ALA A 24 30.40 -3.66 5.98
CA ALA A 24 29.10 -3.65 6.60
C ALA A 24 28.25 -4.63 5.80
N ARG A 25 28.07 -5.85 6.32
CA ARG A 25 27.08 -6.77 5.79
C ARG A 25 25.76 -6.03 5.95
N SER A 26 25.30 -5.44 4.88
CA SER A 26 23.92 -5.00 4.81
C SER A 26 23.09 -6.26 4.79
N ASP A 27 22.57 -6.65 5.94
CA ASP A 27 21.62 -7.75 6.00
C ASP A 27 20.48 -7.43 5.04
N ALA A 28 20.09 -8.41 4.22
CA ALA A 28 18.99 -8.23 3.28
C ALA A 28 17.73 -7.79 4.08
N PRO A 29 16.99 -6.81 3.59
CA PRO A 29 15.81 -6.34 4.31
C PRO A 29 14.77 -7.45 4.44
N THR A 30 14.12 -7.52 5.59
CA THR A 30 12.95 -8.38 5.79
C THR A 30 11.80 -7.87 4.93
N LEU A 31 11.24 -8.76 4.11
CA LEU A 31 10.10 -8.45 3.25
C LEU A 31 8.79 -8.81 3.96
N HIS A 32 7.85 -7.89 3.93
CA HIS A 32 6.52 -8.04 4.50
C HIS A 32 5.45 -7.98 3.40
N VAL A 33 4.32 -8.63 3.64
CA VAL A 33 3.18 -8.66 2.71
C VAL A 33 1.95 -8.01 3.33
N LEU A 34 1.09 -7.49 2.48
CA LEU A 34 -0.30 -7.22 2.83
C LEU A 34 -1.11 -8.44 2.36
N ASP A 35 -1.67 -9.16 3.30
CA ASP A 35 -2.41 -10.41 3.10
C ASP A 35 -3.73 -10.42 3.88
N ALA A 36 -4.29 -9.24 4.12
CA ALA A 36 -5.58 -9.07 4.77
C ALA A 36 -6.60 -10.04 4.16
N GLY A 37 -7.16 -10.88 4.99
CA GLY A 37 -8.21 -11.83 4.57
C GLY A 37 -9.40 -11.09 3.96
N PRO A 38 -10.17 -11.73 3.07
CA PRO A 38 -11.36 -11.12 2.51
C PRO A 38 -12.31 -10.71 3.63
N ALA A 39 -12.82 -9.49 3.55
CA ALA A 39 -13.83 -9.02 4.47
C ALA A 39 -15.12 -9.79 4.22
N ALA A 40 -15.71 -10.35 5.28
CA ALA A 40 -17.00 -11.07 5.21
C ALA A 40 -18.14 -10.05 5.03
N VAL A 41 -18.28 -9.50 3.83
CA VAL A 41 -19.39 -8.60 3.47
C VAL A 41 -20.22 -9.30 2.40
N ALA A 42 -21.42 -9.74 2.77
CA ALA A 42 -22.34 -10.33 1.82
C ALA A 42 -23.32 -9.28 1.29
N ALA A 43 -23.58 -9.30 -0.01
CA ALA A 43 -24.61 -8.45 -0.59
C ALA A 43 -26.00 -9.05 -0.39
N PRO A 44 -27.05 -8.22 -0.19
CA PRO A 44 -28.42 -8.70 -0.04
C PRO A 44 -28.97 -9.30 -1.34
N ALA A 45 -28.44 -8.90 -2.51
CA ALA A 45 -28.83 -9.41 -3.81
C ALA A 45 -27.71 -9.21 -4.85
N ARG A 46 -27.61 -10.15 -5.77
CA ARG A 46 -26.73 -10.05 -6.94
C ARG A 46 -27.35 -9.15 -8.00
N ARG A 47 -26.57 -8.28 -8.58
CA ARG A 47 -26.97 -7.37 -9.64
C ARG A 47 -26.39 -7.78 -10.99
N ALA A 48 -27.09 -7.51 -12.06
CA ALA A 48 -26.62 -7.74 -13.44
C ALA A 48 -25.68 -6.61 -13.88
N LEU A 49 -24.67 -6.28 -13.04
CA LEU A 49 -23.67 -5.25 -13.30
C LEU A 49 -22.27 -5.88 -13.24
N VAL A 50 -21.43 -5.51 -14.19
CA VAL A 50 -20.01 -5.84 -14.22
C VAL A 50 -19.23 -4.66 -13.62
N LEU A 51 -18.45 -4.94 -12.57
CA LEU A 51 -17.58 -3.94 -11.93
C LEU A 51 -16.14 -4.15 -12.38
N ALA A 52 -15.56 -3.17 -13.06
CA ALA A 52 -14.13 -3.13 -13.35
C ALA A 52 -13.39 -2.48 -12.17
N VAL A 53 -12.33 -3.13 -11.68
CA VAL A 53 -11.48 -2.60 -10.61
C VAL A 53 -10.16 -2.11 -11.20
N GLY A 54 -9.91 -0.81 -11.07
CA GLY A 54 -8.66 -0.19 -11.46
C GLY A 54 -7.52 -0.60 -10.54
N THR A 55 -6.30 -0.70 -11.07
CA THR A 55 -5.11 -0.83 -10.22
C THR A 55 -5.00 0.42 -9.33
N PRO A 56 -4.94 0.27 -8.00
CA PRO A 56 -4.82 1.41 -7.11
C PRO A 56 -3.59 2.25 -7.44
N ARG A 57 -3.74 3.56 -7.41
CA ARG A 57 -2.65 4.52 -7.55
C ARG A 57 -2.17 4.95 -6.17
N ALA A 58 -0.95 5.47 -6.10
CA ALA A 58 -0.40 6.05 -4.89
C ALA A 58 0.42 7.29 -5.21
N ALA A 59 0.53 8.20 -4.24
CA ALA A 59 1.49 9.30 -4.33
C ALA A 59 2.93 8.76 -4.38
N ALA A 60 3.86 9.52 -4.97
CA ALA A 60 5.24 9.08 -5.19
C ALA A 60 5.95 8.56 -3.93
N ALA A 61 5.67 9.12 -2.77
CA ALA A 61 6.24 8.64 -1.49
C ALA A 61 5.77 7.23 -1.12
N LEU A 62 4.58 6.82 -1.57
CA LEU A 62 3.94 5.53 -1.32
C LEU A 62 4.07 4.56 -2.49
N ASP A 63 4.55 5.03 -3.66
CA ASP A 63 4.75 4.21 -4.86
C ASP A 63 6.12 3.53 -4.84
N SER A 64 6.44 2.91 -3.73
CA SER A 64 7.66 2.13 -3.54
C SER A 64 7.43 1.06 -2.48
N ALA A 65 8.31 0.07 -2.40
CA ALA A 65 8.30 -0.96 -1.37
C ALA A 65 8.76 -0.47 0.01
N ALA A 66 9.01 0.82 0.21
CA ALA A 66 9.44 1.34 1.50
C ALA A 66 8.32 1.26 2.53
N MET A 67 8.61 0.73 3.72
CA MET A 67 7.75 0.87 4.89
C MET A 67 8.00 2.22 5.52
N LEU A 68 6.92 3.00 5.71
CA LEU A 68 6.97 4.37 6.20
C LEU A 68 6.52 4.46 7.66
N TYR A 69 7.15 5.36 8.41
CA TYR A 69 6.74 5.66 9.77
C TYR A 69 6.95 7.15 10.10
N VAL A 70 6.34 7.61 11.19
CA VAL A 70 6.52 8.95 11.75
C VAL A 70 6.80 8.85 13.25
N GLN A 71 7.83 9.56 13.71
CA GLN A 71 8.17 9.71 15.13
C GLN A 71 8.01 11.17 15.59
N GLN A 72 8.01 12.10 14.64
CA GLN A 72 7.83 13.52 14.87
C GLN A 72 6.82 14.04 13.84
N GLU A 73 6.02 15.03 14.22
CA GLU A 73 5.09 15.69 13.30
C GLU A 73 5.83 16.20 12.05
N HIS A 74 5.22 15.98 10.89
CA HIS A 74 5.75 16.40 9.59
C HIS A 74 7.06 15.71 9.14
N ALA A 75 7.59 14.73 9.89
CA ALA A 75 8.79 13.97 9.52
C ALA A 75 8.40 12.55 9.09
N LEU A 76 8.44 12.28 7.79
CA LEU A 76 8.18 10.96 7.21
C LEU A 76 9.51 10.22 7.03
N GLU A 77 9.65 9.09 7.68
CA GLU A 77 10.85 8.26 7.69
C GLU A 77 10.60 6.89 7.06
N ARG A 78 11.68 6.17 6.79
CA ARG A 78 11.64 4.83 6.19
C ARG A 78 12.38 3.84 7.07
N TYR A 79 11.81 2.65 7.25
CA TYR A 79 12.53 1.55 7.89
C TYR A 79 13.75 1.16 7.07
N ALA A 80 14.89 0.99 7.71
CA ALA A 80 16.15 0.63 7.05
C ALA A 80 16.19 -0.84 6.66
N THR A 81 15.66 -1.73 7.51
CA THR A 81 15.79 -3.20 7.41
C THR A 81 14.46 -3.91 7.14
N HIS A 82 13.36 -3.18 6.95
CA HIS A 82 12.04 -3.73 6.68
C HIS A 82 11.42 -3.06 5.46
N ARG A 83 10.82 -3.87 4.58
CA ARG A 83 10.17 -3.38 3.35
C ARG A 83 8.90 -4.18 3.08
N TRP A 84 8.00 -3.59 2.35
CA TRP A 84 6.94 -4.34 1.68
C TRP A 84 7.53 -5.20 0.57
N ALA A 85 6.89 -6.34 0.25
CA ALA A 85 7.30 -7.22 -0.86
C ALA A 85 7.16 -6.54 -2.23
N ASP A 86 6.23 -5.59 -2.34
CA ASP A 86 6.03 -4.70 -3.49
C ASP A 86 5.45 -3.36 -3.00
N ALA A 87 5.25 -2.39 -3.89
CA ALA A 87 4.55 -1.16 -3.53
C ALA A 87 3.14 -1.47 -3.00
N PRO A 88 2.73 -0.87 -1.86
CA PRO A 88 1.47 -1.20 -1.20
C PRO A 88 0.23 -1.15 -2.12
N ALA A 89 0.16 -0.19 -3.03
CA ALA A 89 -0.94 -0.08 -3.99
C ALA A 89 -1.07 -1.36 -4.86
N ARG A 90 0.04 -1.99 -5.25
CA ARG A 90 0.05 -3.26 -5.99
C ARG A 90 -0.32 -4.46 -5.12
N LEU A 91 0.05 -4.45 -3.84
CA LEU A 91 -0.36 -5.48 -2.88
C LEU A 91 -1.86 -5.40 -2.55
N ILE A 92 -2.43 -4.20 -2.50
CA ILE A 92 -3.86 -3.95 -2.23
C ILE A 92 -4.74 -4.40 -3.41
N ALA A 93 -4.28 -4.24 -4.66
CA ALA A 93 -5.08 -4.50 -5.86
C ALA A 93 -5.78 -5.88 -5.86
N PRO A 94 -5.08 -7.02 -5.68
CA PRO A 94 -5.72 -8.34 -5.68
C PRO A 94 -6.66 -8.54 -4.50
N LEU A 95 -6.35 -7.96 -3.34
CA LEU A 95 -7.17 -8.06 -2.13
C LEU A 95 -8.49 -7.31 -2.28
N LEU A 96 -8.45 -6.12 -2.85
CA LEU A 96 -9.64 -5.31 -3.15
C LEU A 96 -10.55 -6.02 -4.16
N MET A 97 -9.97 -6.54 -5.24
CA MET A 97 -10.73 -7.27 -6.27
C MET A 97 -11.40 -8.50 -5.66
N ARG A 98 -10.66 -9.32 -4.91
CA ARG A 98 -11.18 -10.51 -4.25
C ARG A 98 -12.28 -10.16 -3.24
N THR A 99 -12.09 -9.12 -2.42
CA THR A 99 -13.10 -8.69 -1.45
C THR A 99 -14.41 -8.32 -2.14
N LEU A 100 -14.36 -7.60 -3.26
CA LEU A 100 -15.54 -7.20 -4.02
C LEU A 100 -16.22 -8.40 -4.70
N ASP A 101 -15.44 -9.34 -5.23
CA ASP A 101 -15.97 -10.56 -5.87
C ASP A 101 -16.66 -11.46 -4.84
N ASP A 102 -16.05 -11.66 -3.68
CA ASP A 102 -16.56 -12.48 -2.58
C ASP A 102 -17.89 -11.93 -2.00
N THR A 103 -18.24 -10.65 -2.23
CA THR A 103 -19.55 -10.11 -1.84
C THR A 103 -20.73 -10.74 -2.59
N GLY A 104 -20.50 -11.28 -3.78
CA GLY A 104 -21.57 -11.75 -4.68
C GLY A 104 -22.51 -10.66 -5.19
N ALA A 105 -22.18 -9.37 -4.99
CA ALA A 105 -23.02 -8.23 -5.35
C ALA A 105 -23.13 -8.02 -6.86
N PHE A 106 -22.09 -8.35 -7.61
CA PHE A 106 -21.94 -8.08 -9.04
C PHE A 106 -22.04 -9.36 -9.85
N SER A 107 -22.46 -9.25 -11.13
CA SER A 107 -22.43 -10.37 -12.06
C SER A 107 -21.00 -10.85 -12.34
N ALA A 108 -20.05 -9.92 -12.35
CA ALA A 108 -18.62 -10.18 -12.39
C ALA A 108 -17.84 -8.99 -11.81
N VAL A 109 -16.67 -9.29 -11.22
CA VAL A 109 -15.64 -8.30 -10.85
C VAL A 109 -14.43 -8.59 -11.73
N VAL A 110 -14.00 -7.61 -12.53
CA VAL A 110 -12.93 -7.78 -13.51
C VAL A 110 -11.85 -6.70 -13.35
N PRO A 111 -10.61 -6.94 -13.76
CA PRO A 111 -9.62 -5.88 -13.81
C PRO A 111 -10.01 -4.85 -14.88
N ALA A 112 -9.70 -3.57 -14.64
CA ALA A 112 -9.98 -2.48 -15.60
C ALA A 112 -8.94 -2.45 -16.73
N ASN A 113 -8.88 -3.52 -17.52
CA ASN A 113 -7.92 -3.76 -18.61
C ASN A 113 -8.55 -3.77 -20.01
N GLY A 114 -9.69 -3.10 -20.17
CA GLY A 114 -10.38 -2.99 -21.45
C GLY A 114 -11.52 -4.00 -21.67
N LEU A 115 -11.81 -4.86 -20.69
CA LEU A 115 -13.00 -5.70 -20.74
C LEU A 115 -14.27 -4.84 -20.59
N PRO A 116 -15.38 -5.20 -21.27
CA PRO A 116 -16.66 -4.52 -21.10
C PRO A 116 -17.12 -4.54 -19.64
N ALA A 117 -17.45 -3.37 -19.11
CA ALA A 117 -17.97 -3.24 -17.75
C ALA A 117 -19.00 -2.09 -17.71
N ASP A 118 -19.88 -2.13 -16.72
CA ASP A 118 -20.87 -1.07 -16.49
C ASP A 118 -20.30 0.03 -15.58
N LEU A 119 -19.55 -0.40 -14.58
CA LEU A 119 -18.97 0.47 -13.56
C LEU A 119 -17.46 0.26 -13.48
N ARG A 120 -16.75 1.31 -13.04
CA ARG A 120 -15.34 1.21 -12.69
C ARG A 120 -15.11 1.79 -11.30
N LEU A 121 -14.37 1.05 -10.48
CA LEU A 121 -13.85 1.50 -9.20
C LEU A 121 -12.39 1.93 -9.39
N ASP A 122 -12.13 3.22 -9.21
CA ASP A 122 -10.78 3.79 -9.14
C ASP A 122 -10.42 4.00 -7.66
N THR A 123 -9.21 3.57 -7.28
CA THR A 123 -8.70 3.65 -5.91
C THR A 123 -7.38 4.40 -5.87
N GLU A 124 -7.19 5.22 -4.84
CA GLU A 124 -5.95 5.93 -4.56
C GLU A 124 -5.54 5.67 -3.11
N LEU A 125 -4.31 5.20 -2.91
CA LEU A 125 -3.70 5.08 -1.59
C LEU A 125 -3.12 6.43 -1.21
N LEU A 126 -3.73 7.07 -0.22
CA LEU A 126 -3.34 8.39 0.28
C LEU A 126 -2.35 8.30 1.43
N GLN A 127 -2.48 7.26 2.26
CA GLN A 127 -1.63 7.07 3.43
C GLN A 127 -1.51 5.58 3.77
N LEU A 128 -0.31 5.17 4.13
CA LEU A 128 0.01 3.91 4.81
C LEU A 128 1.33 4.10 5.55
N ARG A 129 1.26 4.28 6.86
CA ARG A 129 2.43 4.49 7.69
C ARG A 129 2.17 4.04 9.12
N GLN A 130 3.24 3.70 9.86
CA GLN A 130 3.18 3.51 11.29
C GLN A 130 3.45 4.83 12.00
N SER A 131 2.61 5.21 12.94
CA SER A 131 2.71 6.45 13.72
C SER A 131 3.13 6.13 15.16
N PHE A 132 4.23 6.72 15.61
CA PHE A 132 4.74 6.64 16.96
C PHE A 132 4.47 7.93 17.77
N LEU A 133 3.62 8.82 17.24
CA LEU A 133 3.22 10.05 17.92
C LEU A 133 2.42 9.78 19.20
N VAL A 134 1.81 8.60 19.28
CA VAL A 134 1.11 8.08 20.46
C VAL A 134 1.59 6.66 20.77
N ARG A 135 1.32 6.19 21.99
CA ARG A 135 1.63 4.80 22.39
C ARG A 135 0.39 4.11 22.90
N PRO A 136 0.16 2.81 22.53
CA PRO A 136 0.94 2.07 21.54
C PRO A 136 0.93 2.75 20.17
N SER A 137 1.97 2.50 19.36
CA SER A 137 2.01 2.99 17.98
C SER A 137 0.82 2.46 17.18
N ARG A 138 0.46 3.15 16.11
CA ARG A 138 -0.66 2.74 15.26
C ARG A 138 -0.29 2.79 13.80
N THR A 139 -0.92 1.96 12.99
CA THR A 139 -0.89 2.13 11.54
C THR A 139 -2.07 2.96 11.09
N GLU A 140 -1.77 4.00 10.32
CA GLU A 140 -2.71 4.90 9.68
C GLU A 140 -2.81 4.53 8.20
N LEU A 141 -4.01 4.18 7.75
CA LEU A 141 -4.34 3.85 6.36
C LEU A 141 -5.42 4.80 5.86
N ALA A 142 -5.20 5.42 4.70
CA ALA A 142 -6.20 6.24 4.03
C ALA A 142 -6.31 5.86 2.55
N LEU A 143 -7.54 5.63 2.09
CA LEU A 143 -7.91 5.35 0.71
C LEU A 143 -8.91 6.38 0.22
N ARG A 144 -8.80 6.77 -1.05
CA ARG A 144 -9.83 7.48 -1.79
C ARG A 144 -10.40 6.56 -2.86
N LEU A 145 -11.70 6.41 -2.88
CA LEU A 145 -12.43 5.59 -3.84
C LEU A 145 -13.30 6.47 -4.73
N GLN A 146 -13.37 6.15 -6.02
CA GLN A 146 -14.31 6.77 -6.96
C GLN A 146 -15.01 5.68 -7.76
N LEU A 147 -16.34 5.68 -7.70
CA LEU A 147 -17.16 4.82 -8.53
C LEU A 147 -17.61 5.60 -9.77
N VAL A 148 -17.34 5.06 -10.94
CA VAL A 148 -17.57 5.68 -12.24
C VAL A 148 -18.57 4.86 -13.04
N ASP A 149 -19.61 5.51 -13.56
CA ASP A 149 -20.49 4.95 -14.58
C ASP A 149 -19.82 5.10 -15.94
N LEU A 150 -19.49 3.97 -16.55
CA LEU A 150 -18.77 3.95 -17.83
C LEU A 150 -19.67 4.33 -19.01
N ALA A 151 -20.98 4.03 -18.94
CA ALA A 151 -21.93 4.38 -19.99
C ALA A 151 -22.21 5.89 -19.99
N ALA A 152 -22.47 6.45 -18.82
CA ALA A 152 -22.73 7.90 -18.65
C ALA A 152 -21.42 8.74 -18.61
N ARG A 153 -20.26 8.11 -18.52
CA ARG A 153 -18.94 8.77 -18.40
C ARG A 153 -18.86 9.77 -17.25
N ARG A 154 -19.43 9.44 -16.10
CA ARG A 154 -19.50 10.33 -14.93
C ARG A 154 -19.13 9.60 -13.66
N VAL A 155 -18.56 10.32 -12.72
CA VAL A 155 -18.37 9.84 -11.35
C VAL A 155 -19.73 9.76 -10.67
N LEU A 156 -20.10 8.60 -10.16
CA LEU A 156 -21.32 8.40 -9.37
C LEU A 156 -21.14 8.88 -7.94
N ALA A 157 -20.04 8.49 -7.32
CA ALA A 157 -19.74 8.81 -5.94
C ALA A 157 -18.23 8.75 -5.66
N THR A 158 -17.83 9.47 -4.62
CA THR A 158 -16.46 9.45 -4.06
C THR A 158 -16.55 9.16 -2.56
N ARG A 159 -15.63 8.34 -2.05
CA ARG A 159 -15.52 8.00 -0.63
C ARG A 159 -14.06 8.11 -0.19
N TYR A 160 -13.86 8.70 0.99
CA TYR A 160 -12.61 8.61 1.73
C TYR A 160 -12.81 7.59 2.84
N ILE A 161 -11.85 6.68 2.99
CA ILE A 161 -11.81 5.67 4.05
C ILE A 161 -10.52 5.89 4.80
N GLU A 162 -10.63 6.19 6.09
CA GLU A 162 -9.52 6.37 7.00
C GLU A 162 -9.65 5.35 8.12
N VAL A 163 -8.60 4.60 8.38
CA VAL A 163 -8.58 3.54 9.40
C VAL A 163 -7.27 3.62 10.15
N ASP A 164 -7.40 3.76 11.46
CA ASP A 164 -6.29 3.66 12.40
C ASP A 164 -6.39 2.34 13.17
N GLU A 165 -5.29 1.59 13.24
CA GLU A 165 -5.19 0.36 14.01
C GLU A 165 -3.99 0.42 14.94
N SER A 166 -4.20 0.07 16.21
CA SER A 166 -3.13 -0.02 17.19
C SER A 166 -2.20 -1.19 16.87
N ALA A 167 -0.89 -0.93 16.88
CA ALA A 167 0.09 -1.98 16.69
C ALA A 167 0.22 -2.82 17.98
N PRO A 168 0.27 -4.16 17.87
CA PRO A 168 0.47 -5.03 19.03
C PRO A 168 1.85 -4.83 19.68
N THR A 169 2.84 -4.38 18.92
CA THR A 169 4.18 -4.02 19.38
C THR A 169 4.67 -2.74 18.69
N ASP A 170 5.51 -1.95 19.40
CA ASP A 170 6.05 -0.69 18.87
C ASP A 170 7.31 -0.96 18.00
N ASP A 171 7.15 -1.78 16.96
CA ASP A 171 8.19 -2.16 16.00
C ASP A 171 7.61 -2.39 14.59
N ALA A 172 8.45 -2.70 13.61
CA ALA A 172 8.02 -2.93 12.24
C ALA A 172 7.05 -4.12 12.08
N PRO A 173 7.29 -5.30 12.71
CA PRO A 173 6.31 -6.40 12.70
C PRO A 173 4.95 -6.04 13.28
N GLY A 174 4.93 -5.28 14.39
CA GLY A 174 3.69 -4.76 14.98
C GLY A 174 2.96 -3.80 14.03
N GLY A 175 3.70 -2.93 13.34
CA GLY A 175 3.16 -2.06 12.31
C GLY A 175 2.57 -2.84 11.13
N VAL A 176 3.20 -3.93 10.72
CA VAL A 176 2.68 -4.82 9.65
C VAL A 176 1.37 -5.50 10.09
N ALA A 177 1.31 -6.01 11.30
CA ALA A 177 0.08 -6.63 11.83
C ALA A 177 -1.07 -5.62 11.85
N ALA A 178 -0.81 -4.40 12.34
CA ALA A 178 -1.78 -3.31 12.35
C ALA A 178 -2.18 -2.88 10.92
N ALA A 179 -1.23 -2.86 9.96
CA ALA A 179 -1.51 -2.54 8.56
C ALA A 179 -2.48 -3.54 7.92
N ASN A 180 -2.29 -4.84 8.18
CA ASN A 180 -3.20 -5.89 7.69
C ASN A 180 -4.58 -5.76 8.31
N ALA A 181 -4.68 -5.49 9.61
CA ALA A 181 -5.96 -5.26 10.29
C ALA A 181 -6.67 -4.00 9.76
N ALA A 182 -5.94 -2.89 9.60
CA ALA A 182 -6.47 -1.66 9.02
C ALA A 182 -6.98 -1.89 7.58
N LEU A 183 -6.21 -2.62 6.77
CA LEU A 183 -6.59 -2.95 5.40
C LEU A 183 -7.85 -3.81 5.34
N ALA A 184 -7.96 -4.85 6.18
CA ALA A 184 -9.16 -5.69 6.25
C ALA A 184 -10.41 -4.85 6.52
N ARG A 185 -10.33 -3.91 7.47
CA ARG A 185 -11.44 -2.98 7.77
C ARG A 185 -11.73 -2.01 6.63
N ALA A 186 -10.69 -1.46 5.99
CA ALA A 186 -10.86 -0.56 4.85
C ALA A 186 -11.51 -1.27 3.66
N LEU A 187 -11.11 -2.51 3.36
CA LEU A 187 -11.70 -3.33 2.30
C LEU A 187 -13.17 -3.66 2.59
N ALA A 188 -13.53 -3.97 3.85
CA ALA A 188 -14.92 -4.18 4.25
C ALA A 188 -15.77 -2.91 4.02
N GLN A 189 -15.26 -1.75 4.41
CA GLN A 189 -15.93 -0.47 4.19
C GLN A 189 -16.08 -0.15 2.70
N ALA A 190 -15.04 -0.42 1.89
CA ALA A 190 -15.07 -0.24 0.44
C ALA A 190 -16.15 -1.12 -0.22
N ALA A 191 -16.22 -2.39 0.16
CA ALA A 191 -17.22 -3.32 -0.35
C ALA A 191 -18.64 -2.90 0.02
N THR A 192 -18.89 -2.58 1.29
CA THR A 192 -20.19 -2.08 1.77
C THR A 192 -20.61 -0.83 0.99
N TRP A 193 -19.71 0.13 0.84
CA TRP A 193 -19.98 1.35 0.11
C TRP A 193 -20.29 1.10 -1.38
N CYS A 194 -19.55 0.23 -2.06
CA CYS A 194 -19.84 -0.13 -3.45
C CYS A 194 -21.23 -0.76 -3.59
N ILE A 195 -21.62 -1.64 -2.66
CA ILE A 195 -22.94 -2.25 -2.62
C ILE A 195 -24.03 -1.17 -2.45
N GLU A 196 -23.86 -0.25 -1.52
CA GLU A 196 -24.80 0.85 -1.25
C GLU A 196 -24.98 1.76 -2.48
N GLN A 197 -23.88 2.20 -3.10
CA GLN A 197 -23.92 3.11 -4.25
C GLN A 197 -24.57 2.48 -5.48
N THR A 198 -24.57 1.16 -5.55
CA THR A 198 -25.19 0.40 -6.66
C THR A 198 -26.60 -0.14 -6.32
N ALA A 199 -27.10 0.12 -5.11
CA ALA A 199 -28.44 -0.32 -4.68
C ALA A 199 -29.58 0.46 -5.38
N ALA A 200 -29.37 1.74 -5.70
CA ALA A 200 -30.33 2.52 -6.51
C ALA A 200 -30.26 2.05 -7.98
N PRO A 201 -31.40 2.03 -8.70
CA PRO A 201 -31.37 1.72 -10.14
C PRO A 201 -30.44 2.70 -10.86
N VAL A 202 -29.36 2.18 -11.45
CA VAL A 202 -28.62 2.95 -12.44
C VAL A 202 -29.61 3.29 -13.56
N PRO A 203 -29.84 4.58 -13.88
CA PRO A 203 -30.82 4.95 -14.88
C PRO A 203 -30.51 4.20 -16.18
N ALA A 204 -31.54 3.49 -16.70
CA ALA A 204 -31.42 2.68 -17.89
C ALA A 204 -30.81 3.49 -19.04
N ARG A 205 -29.89 2.85 -19.75
CA ARG A 205 -29.27 3.42 -20.97
C ARG A 205 -30.40 3.89 -21.91
N PRO A 206 -30.44 5.17 -22.35
CA PRO A 206 -31.35 5.57 -23.40
C PRO A 206 -31.09 4.69 -24.63
N ALA A 207 -32.15 4.10 -25.18
CA ALA A 207 -32.04 3.28 -26.39
C ALA A 207 -31.38 4.12 -27.48
N GLN A 208 -30.27 3.64 -28.03
CA GLN A 208 -29.66 4.27 -29.20
C GLN A 208 -30.62 4.10 -30.37
N PRO A 209 -31.00 5.17 -31.08
CA PRO A 209 -31.74 5.02 -32.33
C PRO A 209 -30.87 4.26 -33.35
N GLN A 210 -31.49 3.26 -34.00
CA GLN A 210 -30.88 2.49 -35.08
C GLN A 210 -30.68 3.34 -36.32
#